data_a694ddce13a7ea31d1417fd9525fd36b
#
_entry.id   a694ddce13a7ea31d1417fd9525fd36b
#
_cell.length_a   1.000
_cell.length_b   1.000
_cell.length_c   1.000
_cell.angle_alpha   90.00
_cell.angle_beta   90.00
_cell.angle_gamma   90.00
#
_symmetry.space_group_name_H-M   'P 1'
#
loop_
_entity.id
_entity.type
_entity.pdbx_description
1 polymer ?
#
loop_
_entity_poly.entity_id
_entity_poly.type
_entity_poly.pdbx_seq_one_letter_code
_entity_poly.pdbx_strand_id
1 'polypeptide(L)'
;MNPTAEQIQKINHFSKVNIDMCAKIASVVDIKECEPKEQLLTEGDTGDTMVLVFQGQVEVSKNMMVKTASGFTTSRKPIIRLETTDPRPSRDPETESTVFIVEAPAFGIGEFSLVLDNAIRTAHVNATTPLKYGILGLEDFTRIVKDHPEIGGAVYFEVAKSAVNNLATASGDISNLTQAFFFALTR
;
A
#
# COMPACT_ATOMS: atom_id res chain seq x y z
N MET A 1 20.91 -4.14 6.26
CA MET A 1 21.25 -2.70 6.11
C MET A 1 19.98 -1.91 6.33
N ASN A 2 20.02 -0.87 7.18
CA ASN A 2 18.85 -0.08 7.49
C ASN A 2 18.66 1.04 6.45
N PRO A 3 17.42 1.52 6.21
CA PRO A 3 17.18 2.71 5.41
C PRO A 3 17.73 3.97 6.10
N THR A 4 17.89 5.04 5.34
CA THR A 4 18.23 6.34 5.94
C THR A 4 16.96 7.04 6.46
N ALA A 5 17.13 8.02 7.33
CA ALA A 5 16.02 8.84 7.84
C ALA A 5 15.28 9.55 6.69
N GLU A 6 16.01 10.02 5.67
CA GLU A 6 15.45 10.68 4.49
C GLU A 6 14.61 9.70 3.65
N GLN A 7 15.03 8.43 3.55
CA GLN A 7 14.24 7.41 2.86
C GLN A 7 12.91 7.16 3.58
N ILE A 8 12.91 7.08 4.90
CA ILE A 8 11.68 6.98 5.69
C ILE A 8 10.81 8.22 5.49
N GLN A 9 11.38 9.42 5.57
CA GLN A 9 10.61 10.68 5.44
C GLN A 9 9.98 10.87 4.04
N LYS A 10 10.55 10.27 2.99
CA LYS A 10 9.98 10.28 1.64
C LYS A 10 8.64 9.53 1.55
N ILE A 11 8.35 8.62 2.47
CA ILE A 11 7.08 7.89 2.52
C ILE A 11 6.00 8.83 3.05
N ASN A 12 4.86 8.91 2.34
CA ASN A 12 3.77 9.84 2.64
C ASN A 12 3.33 9.82 4.12
N HIS A 13 3.20 8.63 4.73
CA HIS A 13 2.77 8.46 6.12
C HIS A 13 3.78 9.03 7.14
N PHE A 14 5.05 9.17 6.76
CA PHE A 14 6.12 9.71 7.61
C PHE A 14 6.59 11.11 7.19
N SER A 15 6.00 11.69 6.14
CA SER A 15 6.44 12.98 5.56
C SER A 15 6.34 14.16 6.53
N LYS A 16 5.52 14.07 7.57
CA LYS A 16 5.35 15.08 8.64
C LYS A 16 6.13 14.75 9.91
N VAL A 17 6.82 13.62 9.93
CA VAL A 17 7.69 13.22 11.05
C VAL A 17 9.02 13.96 10.92
N ASN A 18 9.56 14.49 12.03
CA ASN A 18 10.86 15.12 12.06
C ASN A 18 11.95 14.11 11.64
N ILE A 19 13.01 14.59 10.98
CA ILE A 19 14.08 13.74 10.44
C ILE A 19 14.78 12.90 11.53
N ASP A 20 15.01 13.47 12.70
CA ASP A 20 15.62 12.75 13.83
C ASP A 20 14.73 11.63 14.33
N MET A 21 13.41 11.82 14.24
CA MET A 21 12.42 10.80 14.59
C MET A 21 12.30 9.75 13.49
N CYS A 22 12.44 10.13 12.21
CA CYS A 22 12.55 9.18 11.11
C CYS A 22 13.76 8.25 11.26
N ALA A 23 14.87 8.73 11.83
CA ALA A 23 16.04 7.90 12.13
C ALA A 23 15.72 6.78 13.14
N LYS A 24 14.80 7.01 14.10
CA LYS A 24 14.37 5.97 15.05
C LYS A 24 13.54 4.89 14.36
N ILE A 25 12.66 5.26 13.43
CA ILE A 25 11.92 4.30 12.60
C ILE A 25 12.90 3.54 11.71
N ALA A 26 13.85 4.23 11.09
CA ALA A 26 14.87 3.60 10.25
C ALA A 26 15.68 2.54 11.01
N SER A 27 15.97 2.76 12.29
CA SER A 27 16.79 1.85 13.10
C SER A 27 16.18 0.46 13.35
N VAL A 28 14.86 0.33 13.20
CA VAL A 28 14.12 -0.94 13.39
C VAL A 28 13.68 -1.58 12.07
N VAL A 29 14.02 -0.98 10.94
CA VAL A 29 13.65 -1.47 9.60
C VAL A 29 14.89 -2.00 8.89
N ASP A 30 14.85 -3.24 8.43
CA ASP A 30 15.89 -3.82 7.57
C ASP A 30 15.46 -3.80 6.11
N ILE A 31 16.36 -3.29 5.24
CA ILE A 31 16.16 -3.33 3.79
C ILE A 31 16.28 -4.77 3.29
N LYS A 32 15.27 -5.18 2.55
CA LYS A 32 15.16 -6.44 1.81
C LYS A 32 15.06 -6.16 0.32
N GLU A 33 15.38 -7.15 -0.48
CA GLU A 33 15.19 -7.13 -1.92
C GLU A 33 14.32 -8.33 -2.31
N CYS A 34 13.51 -8.16 -3.35
CA CYS A 34 12.78 -9.27 -3.96
C CYS A 34 12.70 -9.12 -5.47
N GLU A 35 12.47 -10.25 -6.15
CA GLU A 35 12.31 -10.33 -7.58
C GLU A 35 10.87 -10.05 -8.02
N PRO A 36 10.66 -9.72 -9.31
CA PRO A 36 9.32 -9.58 -9.87
C PRO A 36 8.48 -10.84 -9.67
N LYS A 37 7.16 -10.65 -9.46
CA LYS A 37 6.14 -11.67 -9.17
C LYS A 37 6.12 -12.16 -7.71
N GLU A 38 7.04 -11.73 -6.85
CA GLU A 38 6.97 -12.04 -5.44
C GLU A 38 5.74 -11.36 -4.80
N GLN A 39 5.01 -12.13 -4.00
CA GLN A 39 3.83 -11.64 -3.29
C GLN A 39 4.22 -11.10 -1.92
N LEU A 40 3.97 -9.81 -1.70
CA LEU A 40 4.29 -9.12 -0.45
C LEU A 40 3.13 -9.20 0.55
N LEU A 41 1.89 -9.05 0.08
CA LEU A 41 0.68 -9.11 0.90
C LEU A 41 -0.39 -9.95 0.20
N THR A 42 -1.17 -10.71 0.99
CA THR A 42 -2.28 -11.54 0.52
C THR A 42 -3.61 -10.97 1.04
N GLU A 43 -4.57 -10.73 0.15
CA GLU A 43 -5.93 -10.32 0.51
C GLU A 43 -6.58 -11.35 1.44
N GLY A 44 -7.18 -10.88 2.53
CA GLY A 44 -7.85 -11.71 3.53
C GLY A 44 -6.96 -12.19 4.67
N ASP A 45 -5.63 -12.15 4.53
CA ASP A 45 -4.73 -12.47 5.63
C ASP A 45 -4.80 -11.39 6.71
N THR A 46 -4.53 -11.77 7.94
CA THR A 46 -4.26 -10.82 9.03
C THR A 46 -2.79 -10.42 9.01
N GLY A 47 -2.50 -9.20 9.37
CA GLY A 47 -1.12 -8.71 9.41
C GLY A 47 -0.92 -7.57 10.38
N ASP A 48 0.27 -7.54 10.94
CA ASP A 48 0.77 -6.58 11.92
C ASP A 48 1.95 -5.76 11.40
N THR A 49 2.13 -5.73 10.07
CA THR A 49 3.28 -5.09 9.44
C THR A 49 2.87 -4.12 8.34
N MET A 50 3.65 -3.07 8.16
CA MET A 50 3.61 -2.15 7.02
C MET A 50 4.82 -2.39 6.14
N VAL A 51 4.61 -2.53 4.83
CA VAL A 51 5.68 -2.63 3.83
C VAL A 51 6.05 -1.24 3.37
N LEU A 52 7.32 -0.89 3.44
CA LEU A 52 7.91 0.39 3.05
C LEU A 52 8.72 0.19 1.77
N VAL A 53 8.23 0.69 0.63
CA VAL A 53 8.91 0.52 -0.67
C VAL A 53 9.77 1.74 -0.96
N PHE A 54 11.07 1.49 -1.11
CA PHE A 54 12.10 2.52 -1.39
C PHE A 54 12.49 2.57 -2.86
N GLN A 55 12.32 1.45 -3.59
CA GLN A 55 12.61 1.36 -5.02
C GLN A 55 11.77 0.25 -5.67
N GLY A 56 11.21 0.54 -6.84
CA GLY A 56 10.51 -0.41 -7.69
C GLY A 56 9.02 -0.13 -7.86
N GLN A 57 8.32 -1.11 -8.40
CA GLN A 57 6.88 -1.04 -8.70
C GLN A 57 6.16 -2.26 -8.12
N VAL A 58 5.00 -2.03 -7.54
CA VAL A 58 4.08 -3.07 -7.10
C VAL A 58 2.72 -2.93 -7.78
N GLU A 59 2.03 -4.06 -7.94
CA GLU A 59 0.65 -4.12 -8.39
C GLU A 59 -0.25 -4.49 -7.21
N VAL A 60 -1.27 -3.68 -6.99
CA VAL A 60 -2.35 -3.94 -6.04
C VAL A 60 -3.50 -4.57 -6.80
N SER A 61 -3.96 -5.74 -6.37
CA SER A 61 -5.02 -6.50 -7.02
C SER A 61 -6.01 -7.07 -6.01
N LYS A 62 -7.25 -7.32 -6.46
CA LYS A 62 -8.31 -7.92 -5.65
C LYS A 62 -8.94 -9.12 -6.33
N ASN A 63 -9.45 -10.02 -5.51
CA ASN A 63 -10.29 -11.11 -5.96
C ASN A 63 -11.68 -10.58 -6.32
N MET A 64 -12.07 -10.74 -7.57
CA MET A 64 -13.38 -10.31 -8.08
C MET A 64 -14.12 -11.51 -8.69
N MET A 65 -15.43 -11.56 -8.47
CA MET A 65 -16.28 -12.54 -9.13
C MET A 65 -16.49 -12.12 -10.58
N VAL A 66 -16.12 -12.98 -11.51
CA VAL A 66 -16.27 -12.75 -12.95
C VAL A 66 -17.18 -13.82 -13.55
N LYS A 67 -18.04 -13.40 -14.49
CA LYS A 67 -18.89 -14.32 -15.25
C LYS A 67 -18.08 -14.96 -16.38
N THR A 68 -18.15 -16.28 -16.50
CA THR A 68 -17.56 -17.08 -17.57
C THR A 68 -18.65 -17.83 -18.33
N ALA A 69 -18.30 -18.52 -19.40
CA ALA A 69 -19.26 -19.38 -20.14
C ALA A 69 -19.81 -20.51 -19.27
N SER A 70 -19.08 -20.98 -18.26
CA SER A 70 -19.45 -22.05 -17.34
C SER A 70 -20.09 -21.59 -16.02
N GLY A 71 -20.29 -20.27 -15.83
CA GLY A 71 -20.86 -19.71 -14.60
C GLY A 71 -20.00 -18.58 -14.02
N PHE A 72 -20.00 -18.45 -12.68
CA PHE A 72 -19.19 -17.46 -11.99
C PHE A 72 -17.92 -18.10 -11.43
N THR A 73 -16.81 -17.40 -11.54
CA THR A 73 -15.53 -17.77 -10.94
C THR A 73 -14.87 -16.57 -10.30
N THR A 74 -13.96 -16.81 -9.34
CA THR A 74 -13.13 -15.76 -8.76
C THR A 74 -11.90 -15.56 -9.65
N SER A 75 -11.62 -14.32 -9.99
CA SER A 75 -10.41 -13.93 -10.74
C SER A 75 -9.75 -12.76 -10.06
N ARG A 76 -8.41 -12.83 -9.93
CA ARG A 76 -7.61 -11.70 -9.44
C ARG A 76 -7.56 -10.62 -10.52
N LYS A 77 -7.95 -9.41 -10.16
CA LYS A 77 -7.95 -8.24 -11.05
C LYS A 77 -7.06 -7.14 -10.50
N PRO A 78 -6.14 -6.62 -11.30
CA PRO A 78 -5.34 -5.47 -10.92
C PRO A 78 -6.23 -4.23 -10.79
N ILE A 79 -5.94 -3.41 -9.77
CA ILE A 79 -6.66 -2.16 -9.50
C ILE A 79 -5.76 -0.96 -9.80
N ILE A 80 -4.54 -0.99 -9.25
CA ILE A 80 -3.60 0.12 -9.32
C ILE A 80 -2.17 -0.41 -9.25
N ARG A 81 -1.23 0.32 -9.83
CA ARG A 81 0.20 0.14 -9.61
C ARG A 81 0.76 1.34 -8.87
N LEU A 82 1.65 1.07 -7.92
CA LEU A 82 2.41 2.09 -7.20
C LEU A 82 3.87 1.97 -7.63
N GLU A 83 4.49 3.08 -8.00
CA GLU A 83 5.84 3.11 -8.54
C GLU A 83 6.68 4.20 -7.88
N THR A 84 7.94 3.89 -7.60
CA THR A 84 8.89 4.89 -7.10
C THR A 84 9.40 5.78 -8.25
N THR A 85 9.63 7.07 -7.94
CA THR A 85 10.09 8.04 -8.96
C THR A 85 11.62 8.14 -9.05
N ASP A 86 12.34 7.79 -7.98
CA ASP A 86 13.81 7.92 -7.92
C ASP A 86 14.43 6.86 -6.97
N PRO A 87 15.11 5.84 -7.51
CA PRO A 87 15.22 5.58 -8.95
C PRO A 87 13.91 5.02 -9.52
N ARG A 88 13.59 5.42 -10.76
CA ARG A 88 12.45 4.85 -11.48
C ARG A 88 12.80 3.44 -11.97
N PRO A 89 11.94 2.43 -11.73
CA PRO A 89 12.18 1.08 -12.22
C PRO A 89 12.10 1.02 -13.76
N SER A 90 12.85 0.11 -14.34
CA SER A 90 12.70 -0.20 -15.78
C SER A 90 11.33 -0.87 -15.99
N ARG A 91 10.55 -0.32 -16.89
CA ARG A 91 9.26 -0.89 -17.31
C ARG A 91 9.49 -1.86 -18.48
N ASP A 92 8.86 -3.02 -18.41
CA ASP A 92 8.77 -3.91 -19.56
C ASP A 92 7.63 -3.43 -20.46
N PRO A 93 7.90 -3.05 -21.73
CA PRO A 93 6.88 -2.58 -22.66
C PRO A 93 5.75 -3.60 -22.92
N GLU A 94 6.04 -4.90 -22.79
CA GLU A 94 5.05 -5.97 -22.99
C GLU A 94 4.05 -6.07 -21.83
N THR A 95 4.34 -5.44 -20.67
CA THR A 95 3.45 -5.39 -19.51
C THR A 95 2.68 -4.09 -19.40
N GLU A 96 2.62 -3.26 -20.46
CA GLU A 96 1.74 -2.08 -20.48
C GLU A 96 0.28 -2.52 -20.31
N SER A 97 -0.14 -2.53 -19.06
CA SER A 97 -1.53 -2.79 -18.70
C SER A 97 -2.30 -1.47 -18.65
N THR A 98 -3.59 -1.54 -18.89
CA THR A 98 -4.53 -0.42 -18.71
C THR A 98 -4.69 0.01 -17.24
N VAL A 99 -3.84 -0.48 -16.34
CA VAL A 99 -3.89 -0.20 -14.91
C VAL A 99 -3.30 1.16 -14.61
N PHE A 100 -4.00 1.94 -13.84
CA PHE A 100 -3.58 3.26 -13.41
C PHE A 100 -2.31 3.18 -12.54
N ILE A 101 -1.31 4.04 -12.84
CA ILE A 101 -0.05 4.11 -12.09
C ILE A 101 -0.04 5.36 -11.22
N VAL A 102 0.22 5.18 -9.93
CA VAL A 102 0.49 6.27 -8.98
C VAL A 102 1.97 6.29 -8.68
N GLU A 103 2.58 7.44 -8.85
CA GLU A 103 4.01 7.66 -8.65
C GLU A 103 4.26 8.40 -7.32
N ALA A 104 5.29 7.98 -6.59
CA ALA A 104 5.75 8.63 -5.37
C ALA A 104 7.25 8.43 -5.17
N PRO A 105 7.98 9.30 -4.44
CA PRO A 105 9.39 9.09 -4.15
C PRO A 105 9.68 7.78 -3.40
N ALA A 106 8.81 7.42 -2.49
CA ALA A 106 8.71 6.16 -1.77
C ALA A 106 7.28 6.04 -1.24
N PHE A 107 6.81 4.83 -0.93
CA PHE A 107 5.45 4.64 -0.44
C PHE A 107 5.36 3.51 0.58
N GLY A 108 4.31 3.55 1.39
CA GLY A 108 3.99 2.51 2.36
C GLY A 108 2.67 1.83 2.02
N ILE A 109 2.59 0.53 2.28
CA ILE A 109 1.41 -0.30 2.03
C ILE A 109 1.11 -1.13 3.28
N GLY A 110 -0.18 -1.26 3.61
CA GLY A 110 -0.64 -1.98 4.80
C GLY A 110 -0.57 -1.14 6.07
N GLU A 111 -0.68 0.17 5.93
CA GLU A 111 -0.61 1.19 7.00
C GLU A 111 -1.66 0.97 8.09
N PHE A 112 -2.79 0.33 7.78
CA PHE A 112 -3.82 0.03 8.79
C PHE A 112 -3.31 -0.93 9.87
N SER A 113 -2.29 -1.73 9.57
CA SER A 113 -1.62 -2.59 10.55
C SER A 113 -0.87 -1.82 11.63
N LEU A 114 -0.61 -0.53 11.46
CA LEU A 114 -0.02 0.32 12.50
C LEU A 114 -1.06 0.89 13.48
N VAL A 115 -2.35 0.71 13.19
CA VAL A 115 -3.48 1.29 13.94
C VAL A 115 -4.40 0.21 14.51
N LEU A 116 -4.59 -0.89 13.78
CA LEU A 116 -5.52 -1.95 14.12
C LEU A 116 -4.78 -3.24 14.45
N ASP A 117 -5.05 -3.80 15.61
CA ASP A 117 -4.64 -5.15 15.97
C ASP A 117 -5.31 -6.14 14.99
N ASN A 118 -4.51 -7.07 14.45
CA ASN A 118 -4.99 -8.07 13.48
C ASN A 118 -5.68 -7.46 12.25
N ALA A 119 -5.12 -6.37 11.71
CA ALA A 119 -5.65 -5.73 10.51
C ALA A 119 -5.75 -6.74 9.35
N ILE A 120 -6.93 -6.83 8.72
CA ILE A 120 -7.14 -7.67 7.56
C ILE A 120 -6.58 -6.97 6.33
N ARG A 121 -5.78 -7.70 5.53
CA ARG A 121 -5.25 -7.22 4.25
C ARG A 121 -6.41 -7.07 3.25
N THR A 122 -6.60 -5.86 2.76
CA THR A 122 -7.72 -5.52 1.88
C THR A 122 -7.46 -5.81 0.41
N ALA A 123 -6.23 -6.20 0.05
CA ALA A 123 -5.82 -6.49 -1.32
C ALA A 123 -4.57 -7.39 -1.34
N HIS A 124 -4.33 -8.04 -2.48
CA HIS A 124 -3.02 -8.61 -2.79
C HIS A 124 -2.05 -7.52 -3.24
N VAL A 125 -0.78 -7.66 -2.89
CA VAL A 125 0.30 -6.79 -3.37
C VAL A 125 1.44 -7.67 -3.88
N ASN A 126 1.79 -7.50 -5.15
CA ASN A 126 2.86 -8.25 -5.80
C ASN A 126 3.90 -7.30 -6.40
N ALA A 127 5.16 -7.67 -6.33
CA ALA A 127 6.22 -6.99 -7.04
C ALA A 127 6.04 -7.15 -8.57
N THR A 128 6.15 -6.07 -9.33
CA THR A 128 6.15 -6.11 -10.81
C THR A 128 7.53 -5.84 -11.40
N THR A 129 8.41 -5.24 -10.59
CA THR A 129 9.84 -5.03 -10.88
C THR A 129 10.67 -5.52 -9.70
N PRO A 130 12.00 -5.64 -9.81
CA PRO A 130 12.84 -5.82 -8.62
C PRO A 130 12.57 -4.70 -7.60
N LEU A 131 12.42 -5.07 -6.33
CA LEU A 131 12.12 -4.13 -5.25
C LEU A 131 13.26 -4.03 -4.25
N LYS A 132 13.41 -2.81 -3.69
CA LYS A 132 14.03 -2.59 -2.37
C LYS A 132 12.97 -2.10 -1.41
N TYR A 133 12.74 -2.83 -0.35
CA TYR A 133 11.69 -2.54 0.62
C TYR A 133 12.12 -2.86 2.03
N GLY A 134 11.38 -2.36 3.01
CA GLY A 134 11.53 -2.70 4.42
C GLY A 134 10.20 -3.11 5.02
N ILE A 135 10.25 -3.70 6.20
CA ILE A 135 9.06 -4.09 6.96
C ILE A 135 9.11 -3.37 8.31
N LEU A 136 8.07 -2.63 8.63
CA LEU A 136 7.84 -2.03 9.94
C LEU A 136 6.75 -2.81 10.67
N GLY A 137 7.10 -3.47 11.77
CA GLY A 137 6.17 -4.20 12.62
C GLY A 137 5.38 -3.28 13.55
N LEU A 138 4.14 -3.63 13.87
CA LEU A 138 3.30 -2.93 14.84
C LEU A 138 3.96 -2.86 16.23
N GLU A 139 4.59 -3.94 16.68
CA GLU A 139 5.28 -3.98 17.98
C GLU A 139 6.41 -2.95 18.05
N ASP A 140 7.29 -2.92 17.02
CA ASP A 140 8.39 -1.96 16.95
C ASP A 140 7.87 -0.53 16.85
N PHE A 141 6.85 -0.30 16.02
CA PHE A 141 6.23 1.01 15.89
C PHE A 141 5.59 1.47 17.20
N THR A 142 4.85 0.59 17.88
CA THR A 142 4.21 0.90 19.17
C THR A 142 5.25 1.23 20.25
N ARG A 143 6.37 0.50 20.28
CA ARG A 143 7.49 0.79 21.19
C ARG A 143 8.07 2.17 20.95
N ILE A 144 8.32 2.54 19.67
CA ILE A 144 8.83 3.86 19.31
C ILE A 144 7.83 4.96 19.71
N VAL A 145 6.53 4.78 19.41
CA VAL A 145 5.48 5.76 19.74
C VAL A 145 5.31 5.93 21.25
N LYS A 146 5.50 4.87 22.05
CA LYS A 146 5.46 4.96 23.51
C LYS A 146 6.53 5.90 24.05
N ASP A 147 7.73 5.85 23.48
CA ASP A 147 8.85 6.70 23.88
C ASP A 147 8.82 8.09 23.20
N HIS A 148 8.17 8.19 22.05
CA HIS A 148 8.07 9.38 21.20
C HIS A 148 6.64 9.57 20.67
N PRO A 149 5.68 10.03 21.52
CA PRO A 149 4.25 10.16 21.15
C PRO A 149 3.99 11.09 19.95
N GLU A 150 4.87 12.05 19.71
CA GLU A 150 4.80 12.96 18.56
C GLU A 150 4.90 12.23 17.21
N ILE A 151 5.63 11.11 17.14
CA ILE A 151 5.68 10.24 15.94
C ILE A 151 4.30 9.65 15.69
N GLY A 152 3.69 9.08 16.75
CA GLY A 152 2.35 8.50 16.66
C GLY A 152 1.33 9.52 16.17
N GLY A 153 1.33 10.72 16.75
CA GLY A 153 0.42 11.79 16.35
C GLY A 153 0.53 12.15 14.87
N ALA A 154 1.75 12.29 14.34
CA ALA A 154 1.99 12.61 12.95
C ALA A 154 1.58 11.45 12.00
N VAL A 155 1.95 10.22 12.33
CA VAL A 155 1.67 9.03 11.49
C VAL A 155 0.19 8.70 11.49
N TYR A 156 -0.46 8.65 12.66
CA TYR A 156 -1.89 8.34 12.76
C TYR A 156 -2.75 9.38 12.03
N PHE A 157 -2.34 10.65 12.04
CA PHE A 157 -3.04 11.69 11.28
C PHE A 157 -2.98 11.43 9.76
N GLU A 158 -1.81 11.06 9.22
CA GLU A 158 -1.67 10.75 7.79
C GLU A 158 -2.39 9.42 7.43
N VAL A 159 -2.38 8.42 8.30
CA VAL A 159 -3.18 7.18 8.13
C VAL A 159 -4.68 7.50 8.12
N ALA A 160 -5.15 8.36 9.03
CA ALA A 160 -6.54 8.79 9.07
C ALA A 160 -6.95 9.52 7.79
N LYS A 161 -6.10 10.43 7.26
CA LYS A 161 -6.34 11.08 5.97
C LYS A 161 -6.44 10.07 4.82
N SER A 162 -5.54 9.10 4.78
CA SER A 162 -5.58 8.02 3.79
C SER A 162 -6.91 7.26 3.88
N ALA A 163 -7.32 6.87 5.08
CA ALA A 163 -8.57 6.15 5.31
C ALA A 163 -9.81 6.96 4.89
N VAL A 164 -9.85 8.26 5.22
CA VAL A 164 -10.95 9.15 4.82
C VAL A 164 -11.02 9.31 3.30
N ASN A 165 -9.88 9.50 2.63
CA ASN A 165 -9.84 9.61 1.17
C ASN A 165 -10.30 8.30 0.50
N ASN A 166 -9.85 7.15 1.00
CA ASN A 166 -10.27 5.84 0.51
C ASN A 166 -11.78 5.64 0.69
N LEU A 167 -12.34 6.04 1.83
CA LEU A 167 -13.78 5.97 2.10
C LEU A 167 -14.58 6.89 1.18
N ALA A 168 -14.11 8.12 0.95
CA ALA A 168 -14.75 9.07 0.04
C ALA A 168 -14.79 8.53 -1.39
N THR A 169 -13.68 7.96 -1.87
CA THR A 169 -13.59 7.32 -3.20
C THR A 169 -14.56 6.14 -3.29
N ALA A 170 -14.54 5.24 -2.32
CA ALA A 170 -15.44 4.08 -2.28
C ALA A 170 -16.92 4.50 -2.26
N SER A 171 -17.27 5.55 -1.52
CA SER A 171 -18.63 6.10 -1.47
C SER A 171 -19.06 6.66 -2.84
N GLY A 172 -18.16 7.36 -3.54
CA GLY A 172 -18.39 7.83 -4.92
C GLY A 172 -18.63 6.68 -5.89
N ASP A 173 -17.80 5.64 -5.83
CA ASP A 173 -17.92 4.45 -6.68
C ASP A 173 -19.25 3.72 -6.45
N ILE A 174 -19.67 3.55 -5.19
CA ILE A 174 -20.97 2.96 -4.83
C ILE A 174 -22.10 3.78 -5.44
N SER A 175 -22.05 5.10 -5.35
CA SER A 175 -23.08 6.00 -5.93
C SER A 175 -23.15 5.84 -7.44
N ASN A 176 -22.00 5.82 -8.13
CA ASN A 176 -21.93 5.63 -9.58
C ASN A 176 -22.47 4.27 -10.02
N LEU A 177 -22.10 3.20 -9.32
CA LEU A 177 -22.61 1.85 -9.58
C LEU A 177 -24.12 1.76 -9.34
N THR A 178 -24.63 2.38 -8.28
CA THR A 178 -26.06 2.43 -7.98
C THR A 178 -26.82 3.14 -9.09
N GLN A 179 -26.32 4.28 -9.57
CA GLN A 179 -26.94 5.01 -10.70
C GLN A 179 -26.93 4.15 -11.98
N ALA A 180 -25.77 3.54 -12.31
CA ALA A 180 -25.67 2.67 -13.48
C ALA A 180 -26.66 1.49 -13.43
N PHE A 181 -26.86 0.91 -12.24
CA PHE A 181 -27.83 -0.16 -12.01
C PHE A 181 -29.27 0.32 -12.25
N PHE A 182 -29.66 1.49 -11.71
CA PHE A 182 -30.99 2.06 -11.96
C PHE A 182 -31.21 2.33 -13.44
N PHE A 183 -30.23 2.90 -14.16
CA PHE A 183 -30.36 3.09 -15.60
C PHE A 183 -30.52 1.79 -16.38
N ALA A 184 -29.86 0.72 -15.96
CA ALA A 184 -30.01 -0.59 -16.61
C ALA A 184 -31.40 -1.22 -16.39
N LEU A 185 -32.02 -0.96 -15.23
CA LEU A 185 -33.36 -1.49 -14.90
C LEU A 185 -34.51 -0.69 -15.51
N THR A 186 -34.29 0.56 -15.90
CA THR A 186 -35.34 1.45 -16.44
C THR A 186 -35.41 1.43 -17.98
N ARG A 187 -34.64 0.58 -18.63
CA ARG A 187 -34.70 0.29 -20.06
C ARG A 187 -35.53 -0.98 -20.29
#